data_441eb238f812e825f86802e4de47b88c
#
_entry.id   441eb238f812e825f86802e4de47b88c
#
_cell.length_a   1.000
_cell.length_b   1.000
_cell.length_c   1.000
_cell.angle_alpha   90.00
_cell.angle_beta   90.00
_cell.angle_gamma   90.00
#
_symmetry.space_group_name_H-M   'P 1'
#
loop_
_entity.id
_entity.type
_entity.pdbx_description
1 polymer ?
#
loop_
_entity_poly.entity_id
_entity_poly.type
_entity_poly.pdbx_seq_one_letter_code
_entity_poly.pdbx_strand_id
1 'polypeptide(L)'
;MDQSRYEPVMVGISQAGDWFRYTGPVDSIESDTWHNAETCVPAVMRPDRSAPALLVFGPEGMQNVHLDAAFPVLHGRNGEDGTVQVLFELAGIPLVGCGVLASALCMDKDRAHKLAQAARVEVPRSAVLERWMGVTVAMAEGETLGYPLFVKPVRAGSSYGITKVLERGQLPAALELAFAYDDHVILEEAVPGFEVGCAVMGNETLTVGEPDEIELAGGFFNFTEKYTLKTSAIHVPARIPMEQREQIKANAKRIYRALGCQGFARVDQFLTPDGRLIFNEVNTIPGFTAHSRYPNMMKAAGMSFEQVISALIELAVKK
;
A
#
# COMPACT_ATOMS: atom_id res chain seq x y z
N MET A 1 2.28 19.61 -7.99
CA MET A 1 1.71 19.25 -9.31
C MET A 1 1.77 20.47 -10.21
N ASP A 2 2.15 20.30 -11.46
CA ASP A 2 2.25 21.37 -12.46
C ASP A 2 0.84 21.85 -12.85
N GLN A 3 0.43 22.99 -12.31
CA GLN A 3 -0.89 23.60 -12.56
C GLN A 3 -1.06 24.18 -13.98
N SER A 4 0.04 24.29 -14.75
CA SER A 4 -0.06 24.68 -16.17
C SER A 4 -0.52 23.53 -17.07
N ARG A 5 -0.42 22.28 -16.56
CA ARG A 5 -0.74 21.05 -17.28
C ARG A 5 -1.95 20.30 -16.73
N TYR A 6 -2.20 20.43 -15.44
CA TYR A 6 -3.21 19.63 -14.73
C TYR A 6 -4.09 20.51 -13.86
N GLU A 7 -5.40 20.32 -13.97
CA GLU A 7 -6.41 20.91 -13.12
C GLU A 7 -6.91 19.84 -12.13
N PRO A 8 -6.65 19.97 -10.79
CA PRO A 8 -7.08 18.97 -9.83
C PRO A 8 -8.56 19.11 -9.49
N VAL A 9 -9.29 18.00 -9.60
CA VAL A 9 -10.63 17.86 -9.02
C VAL A 9 -10.49 17.07 -7.75
N MET A 10 -10.53 17.75 -6.60
CA MET A 10 -10.39 17.10 -5.30
C MET A 10 -11.67 16.40 -4.90
N VAL A 11 -11.55 15.12 -4.52
CA VAL A 11 -12.65 14.29 -4.03
C VAL A 11 -12.28 13.79 -2.64
N GLY A 12 -13.12 14.13 -1.65
CA GLY A 12 -13.01 13.61 -0.30
C GLY A 12 -13.99 12.46 -0.09
N ILE A 13 -13.56 11.44 0.65
CA ILE A 13 -14.40 10.30 1.06
C ILE A 13 -14.46 10.31 2.58
N SER A 14 -15.68 10.37 3.14
CA SER A 14 -15.89 10.34 4.60
C SER A 14 -15.58 8.95 5.16
N GLN A 15 -15.45 8.85 6.48
CA GLN A 15 -15.32 7.56 7.17
C GLN A 15 -16.56 6.65 6.99
N ALA A 16 -17.73 7.24 6.71
CA ALA A 16 -18.93 6.50 6.37
C ALA A 16 -18.98 6.00 4.91
N GLY A 17 -18.05 6.44 4.08
CA GLY A 17 -17.96 6.09 2.65
C GLY A 17 -18.68 7.05 1.72
N ASP A 18 -19.15 8.20 2.21
CA ASP A 18 -19.80 9.23 1.38
C ASP A 18 -18.75 10.02 0.59
N TRP A 19 -19.04 10.29 -0.67
CA TRP A 19 -18.15 11.00 -1.58
C TRP A 19 -18.58 12.45 -1.76
N PHE A 20 -17.59 13.34 -1.76
CA PHE A 20 -17.80 14.78 -1.94
C PHE A 20 -16.79 15.36 -2.93
N ARG A 21 -17.25 16.24 -3.82
CA ARG A 21 -16.34 17.19 -4.44
C ARG A 21 -15.92 18.20 -3.39
N TYR A 22 -14.62 18.31 -3.15
CA TYR A 22 -14.05 19.25 -2.21
C TYR A 22 -13.49 20.48 -2.92
N THR A 23 -13.83 21.68 -2.44
CA THR A 23 -13.40 22.96 -3.03
C THR A 23 -12.73 23.89 -2.01
N GLY A 24 -12.47 23.39 -0.82
CA GLY A 24 -11.83 24.15 0.27
C GLY A 24 -10.31 24.20 0.19
N PRO A 25 -9.67 24.85 1.17
CA PRO A 25 -8.23 24.96 1.28
C PRO A 25 -7.54 23.61 1.49
N VAL A 26 -6.34 23.43 0.89
CA VAL A 26 -5.56 22.19 1.05
C VAL A 26 -5.17 21.94 2.51
N ASP A 27 -4.88 22.98 3.28
CA ASP A 27 -4.50 22.91 4.70
C ASP A 27 -5.58 22.27 5.58
N SER A 28 -6.85 22.38 5.17
CA SER A 28 -7.96 21.71 5.86
C SER A 28 -7.95 20.20 5.69
N ILE A 29 -7.32 19.68 4.62
CA ILE A 29 -7.13 18.22 4.42
C ILE A 29 -6.08 17.71 5.40
N GLU A 30 -4.96 18.42 5.54
CA GLU A 30 -3.88 18.06 6.45
C GLU A 30 -4.33 18.08 7.92
N SER A 31 -5.16 19.06 8.30
CA SER A 31 -5.72 19.19 9.66
C SER A 31 -6.95 18.33 9.93
N ASP A 32 -7.40 17.51 8.97
CA ASP A 32 -8.64 16.70 9.01
C ASP A 32 -9.91 17.53 9.35
N THR A 33 -9.96 18.78 8.87
CA THR A 33 -11.13 19.69 9.02
C THR A 33 -11.83 19.97 7.69
N TRP A 34 -11.52 19.20 6.66
CA TRP A 34 -12.00 19.38 5.29
C TRP A 34 -13.51 19.12 5.14
N HIS A 35 -14.07 18.19 5.93
CA HIS A 35 -15.46 17.72 5.78
C HIS A 35 -16.46 18.69 6.44
N ASN A 36 -16.94 19.66 5.67
CA ASN A 36 -17.95 20.63 6.11
C ASN A 36 -18.88 21.02 4.94
N ALA A 37 -20.07 21.59 5.27
CA ALA A 37 -21.11 21.89 4.30
C ALA A 37 -20.78 23.05 3.33
N GLU A 38 -19.79 23.89 3.65
CA GLU A 38 -19.43 25.04 2.80
C GLU A 38 -18.52 24.63 1.65
N THR A 39 -17.67 23.62 1.86
CA THR A 39 -16.62 23.20 0.91
C THR A 39 -16.83 21.80 0.32
N CYS A 40 -17.81 21.05 0.86
CA CYS A 40 -18.13 19.69 0.42
C CYS A 40 -19.48 19.65 -0.28
N VAL A 41 -19.48 19.24 -1.54
CA VAL A 41 -20.71 19.01 -2.30
C VAL A 41 -20.83 17.52 -2.58
N PRO A 42 -21.97 16.86 -2.26
CA PRO A 42 -22.15 15.43 -2.51
C PRO A 42 -21.84 15.07 -3.97
N ALA A 43 -21.11 13.99 -4.16
CA ALA A 43 -20.69 13.55 -5.49
C ALA A 43 -20.72 12.02 -5.59
N VAL A 44 -20.79 11.50 -6.81
CA VAL A 44 -20.69 10.07 -7.08
C VAL A 44 -19.96 9.84 -8.39
N MET A 45 -19.13 8.81 -8.43
CA MET A 45 -18.49 8.37 -9.67
C MET A 45 -19.53 7.67 -10.55
N ARG A 46 -19.68 8.13 -11.78
CA ARG A 46 -20.55 7.51 -12.78
C ARG A 46 -19.81 6.33 -13.45
N PRO A 47 -20.26 5.09 -13.26
CA PRO A 47 -19.61 3.90 -13.85
C PRO A 47 -20.10 3.66 -15.29
N ASP A 48 -19.96 4.66 -16.17
CA ASP A 48 -20.47 4.63 -17.52
C ASP A 48 -19.40 5.15 -18.50
N ARG A 49 -18.86 4.25 -19.30
CA ARG A 49 -17.80 4.55 -20.28
C ARG A 49 -18.22 5.53 -21.37
N SER A 50 -19.51 5.65 -21.66
CA SER A 50 -19.99 6.58 -22.67
C SER A 50 -19.91 8.04 -22.24
N ALA A 51 -19.87 8.28 -20.92
CA ALA A 51 -19.79 9.61 -20.32
C ALA A 51 -19.05 9.55 -18.97
N PRO A 52 -17.73 9.29 -18.97
CA PRO A 52 -16.95 9.19 -17.74
C PRO A 52 -16.95 10.53 -16.99
N ALA A 53 -17.53 10.57 -15.81
CA ALA A 53 -17.68 11.80 -15.05
C ALA A 53 -17.84 11.56 -13.55
N LEU A 54 -17.45 12.57 -12.76
CA LEU A 54 -17.91 12.74 -11.39
C LEU A 54 -19.23 13.54 -11.46
N LEU A 55 -20.31 12.95 -10.96
CA LEU A 55 -21.59 13.64 -10.79
C LEU A 55 -21.56 14.40 -9.47
N VAL A 56 -21.78 15.71 -9.52
CA VAL A 56 -21.78 16.62 -8.37
C VAL A 56 -23.19 17.19 -8.19
N PHE A 57 -23.77 17.03 -6.98
CA PHE A 57 -25.15 17.40 -6.68
C PHE A 57 -25.19 18.74 -5.92
N GLY A 58 -25.00 19.84 -6.65
CA GLY A 58 -25.01 21.19 -6.09
C GLY A 58 -26.40 21.81 -5.97
N PRO A 59 -26.53 22.99 -5.33
CA PRO A 59 -27.79 23.70 -5.16
C PRO A 59 -28.48 24.07 -6.50
N GLU A 60 -27.70 24.28 -7.55
CA GLU A 60 -28.17 24.61 -8.91
C GLU A 60 -28.51 23.37 -9.74
N GLY A 61 -28.44 22.19 -9.15
CA GLY A 61 -28.67 20.91 -9.82
C GLY A 61 -27.41 20.05 -9.98
N MET A 62 -27.56 18.97 -10.75
CA MET A 62 -26.50 18.02 -11.00
C MET A 62 -25.55 18.55 -12.09
N GLN A 63 -24.24 18.49 -11.80
CA GLN A 63 -23.17 18.83 -12.75
C GLN A 63 -22.37 17.58 -13.11
N ASN A 64 -21.96 17.46 -14.37
CA ASN A 64 -21.03 16.44 -14.83
C ASN A 64 -19.63 17.06 -14.90
N VAL A 65 -18.71 16.55 -14.08
CA VAL A 65 -17.28 16.94 -14.11
C VAL A 65 -16.52 15.85 -14.83
N HIS A 66 -16.02 16.15 -16.02
CA HIS A 66 -15.20 15.23 -16.80
C HIS A 66 -13.85 15.00 -16.11
N LEU A 67 -13.35 13.76 -16.14
CA LEU A 67 -12.08 13.37 -15.55
C LEU A 67 -11.23 12.66 -16.61
N ASP A 68 -10.04 13.16 -16.86
CA ASP A 68 -9.05 12.54 -17.76
C ASP A 68 -8.26 11.42 -17.09
N ALA A 69 -8.11 11.49 -15.78
CA ALA A 69 -7.47 10.47 -14.96
C ALA A 69 -7.94 10.54 -13.50
N ALA A 70 -7.83 9.44 -12.79
CA ALA A 70 -8.03 9.37 -11.34
C ALA A 70 -6.73 9.01 -10.62
N PHE A 71 -6.39 9.77 -9.58
CA PHE A 71 -5.22 9.52 -8.74
C PHE A 71 -5.69 9.25 -7.29
N PRO A 72 -5.97 7.99 -6.94
CA PRO A 72 -6.36 7.65 -5.57
C PRO A 72 -5.18 7.82 -4.62
N VAL A 73 -5.44 8.47 -3.48
CA VAL A 73 -4.52 8.58 -2.33
C VAL A 73 -5.28 8.07 -1.13
N LEU A 74 -5.48 6.76 -1.09
CA LEU A 74 -6.32 6.04 -0.14
C LEU A 74 -5.51 4.87 0.43
N HIS A 75 -5.76 4.49 1.68
CA HIS A 75 -5.05 3.39 2.31
C HIS A 75 -6.00 2.32 2.83
N GLY A 76 -5.52 1.08 2.88
CA GLY A 76 -6.22 -0.05 3.47
C GLY A 76 -7.43 -0.51 2.66
N ARG A 77 -8.40 -1.06 3.40
CA ARG A 77 -9.63 -1.63 2.84
C ARG A 77 -10.42 -0.59 2.04
N ASN A 78 -10.98 -1.00 0.90
CA ASN A 78 -11.68 -0.20 -0.10
C ASN A 78 -10.79 0.81 -0.87
N GLY A 79 -9.56 1.06 -0.43
CA GLY A 79 -8.61 1.94 -1.11
C GLY A 79 -7.56 1.19 -1.93
N GLU A 80 -6.88 0.22 -1.30
CA GLU A 80 -5.74 -0.50 -1.89
C GLU A 80 -6.08 -1.92 -2.36
N ASP A 81 -7.30 -2.40 -2.13
CA ASP A 81 -7.72 -3.80 -2.33
C ASP A 81 -8.39 -4.11 -3.67
N GLY A 82 -8.43 -3.15 -4.58
CA GLY A 82 -9.09 -3.29 -5.88
C GLY A 82 -10.52 -2.71 -5.91
N THR A 83 -11.14 -2.43 -4.76
CA THR A 83 -12.55 -1.99 -4.69
C THR A 83 -12.76 -0.63 -5.37
N VAL A 84 -11.99 0.39 -5.02
CA VAL A 84 -12.10 1.71 -5.67
C VAL A 84 -11.61 1.66 -7.12
N GLN A 85 -10.65 0.81 -7.43
CA GLN A 85 -10.11 0.62 -8.77
C GLN A 85 -11.18 0.14 -9.76
N VAL A 86 -12.13 -0.72 -9.30
CA VAL A 86 -13.27 -1.19 -10.12
C VAL A 86 -14.11 -0.02 -10.61
N LEU A 87 -14.36 0.99 -9.79
CA LEU A 87 -15.18 2.16 -10.21
C LEU A 87 -14.55 2.87 -11.39
N PHE A 88 -13.24 3.10 -11.37
CA PHE A 88 -12.53 3.79 -12.45
C PHE A 88 -12.41 2.92 -13.71
N GLU A 89 -12.17 1.60 -13.55
CA GLU A 89 -12.16 0.67 -14.69
C GLU A 89 -13.52 0.57 -15.38
N LEU A 90 -14.61 0.51 -14.62
CA LEU A 90 -15.98 0.51 -15.17
C LEU A 90 -16.30 1.84 -15.86
N ALA A 91 -15.92 2.96 -15.28
CA ALA A 91 -16.10 4.28 -15.85
C ALA A 91 -15.21 4.52 -17.09
N GLY A 92 -14.19 3.70 -17.33
CA GLY A 92 -13.20 3.92 -18.37
C GLY A 92 -12.28 5.11 -18.13
N ILE A 93 -12.13 5.53 -16.87
CA ILE A 93 -11.22 6.60 -16.45
C ILE A 93 -9.84 6.01 -16.21
N PRO A 94 -8.78 6.54 -16.86
CA PRO A 94 -7.42 6.14 -16.60
C PRO A 94 -7.06 6.24 -15.11
N LEU A 95 -6.53 5.14 -14.55
CA LEU A 95 -6.17 5.06 -13.15
C LEU A 95 -4.67 5.22 -12.96
N VAL A 96 -4.27 6.15 -12.12
CA VAL A 96 -2.88 6.30 -11.67
C VAL A 96 -2.60 5.26 -10.59
N GLY A 97 -1.78 4.28 -10.93
CA GLY A 97 -1.41 3.19 -10.02
C GLY A 97 -1.82 1.80 -10.51
N CYS A 98 -1.85 0.86 -9.59
CA CYS A 98 -2.21 -0.53 -9.85
C CYS A 98 -3.71 -0.67 -10.15
N GLY A 99 -4.05 -1.52 -11.12
CA GLY A 99 -5.44 -1.90 -11.42
C GLY A 99 -6.01 -2.91 -10.41
N VAL A 100 -7.24 -3.35 -10.67
CA VAL A 100 -8.02 -4.23 -9.76
C VAL A 100 -7.27 -5.48 -9.33
N LEU A 101 -6.75 -6.25 -10.28
CA LEU A 101 -6.11 -7.55 -9.98
C LEU A 101 -4.87 -7.37 -9.13
N ALA A 102 -3.96 -6.47 -9.50
CA ALA A 102 -2.72 -6.24 -8.76
C ALA A 102 -2.99 -5.72 -7.34
N SER A 103 -3.94 -4.80 -7.20
CA SER A 103 -4.35 -4.26 -5.89
C SER A 103 -4.90 -5.36 -4.98
N ALA A 104 -5.80 -6.20 -5.49
CA ALA A 104 -6.36 -7.32 -4.73
C ALA A 104 -5.29 -8.38 -4.34
N LEU A 105 -4.38 -8.70 -5.26
CA LEU A 105 -3.29 -9.64 -5.00
C LEU A 105 -2.29 -9.11 -3.97
N CYS A 106 -1.91 -7.83 -4.07
CA CYS A 106 -0.97 -7.21 -3.13
C CYS A 106 -1.55 -7.05 -1.72
N MET A 107 -2.87 -6.86 -1.61
CA MET A 107 -3.55 -6.82 -0.30
C MET A 107 -3.58 -8.18 0.39
N ASP A 108 -3.66 -9.28 -0.35
CA ASP A 108 -3.70 -10.65 0.16
C ASP A 108 -2.27 -11.20 0.35
N LYS A 109 -1.78 -11.19 1.58
CA LYS A 109 -0.41 -11.59 1.92
C LYS A 109 -0.06 -13.00 1.47
N ASP A 110 -0.99 -13.94 1.63
CA ASP A 110 -0.76 -15.34 1.23
C ASP A 110 -0.59 -15.48 -0.29
N ARG A 111 -1.49 -14.85 -1.06
CA ARG A 111 -1.42 -14.88 -2.53
C ARG A 111 -0.23 -14.13 -3.07
N ALA A 112 0.09 -12.97 -2.48
CA ALA A 112 1.28 -12.20 -2.84
C ALA A 112 2.56 -13.02 -2.61
N HIS A 113 2.70 -13.68 -1.46
CA HIS A 113 3.84 -14.53 -1.15
C HIS A 113 3.95 -15.72 -2.12
N LYS A 114 2.85 -16.43 -2.39
CA LYS A 114 2.83 -17.56 -3.33
C LYS A 114 3.25 -17.16 -4.76
N LEU A 115 2.79 -16.02 -5.25
CA LEU A 115 3.18 -15.50 -6.57
C LEU A 115 4.64 -15.04 -6.60
N ALA A 116 5.11 -14.36 -5.55
CA ALA A 116 6.51 -13.97 -5.42
C ALA A 116 7.43 -15.21 -5.38
N GLN A 117 7.04 -16.25 -4.62
CA GLN A 117 7.77 -17.51 -4.55
C GLN A 117 7.82 -18.24 -5.90
N ALA A 118 6.73 -18.23 -6.67
CA ALA A 118 6.70 -18.75 -8.03
C ALA A 118 7.66 -18.00 -8.97
N ALA A 119 7.90 -16.71 -8.70
CA ALA A 119 8.90 -15.89 -9.38
C ALA A 119 10.33 -16.01 -8.79
N ARG A 120 10.59 -17.00 -7.94
CA ARG A 120 11.88 -17.28 -7.27
C ARG A 120 12.32 -16.15 -6.33
N VAL A 121 11.39 -15.52 -5.66
CA VAL A 121 11.64 -14.57 -4.56
C VAL A 121 11.48 -15.33 -3.24
N GLU A 122 12.39 -15.13 -2.31
CA GLU A 122 12.27 -15.70 -0.97
C GLU A 122 11.17 -14.97 -0.18
N VAL A 123 10.36 -15.75 0.53
CA VAL A 123 9.27 -15.27 1.37
C VAL A 123 9.40 -15.90 2.77
N PRO A 124 8.79 -15.32 3.83
CA PRO A 124 8.77 -15.95 5.15
C PRO A 124 8.09 -17.32 5.09
N ARG A 125 8.56 -18.27 5.88
CA ARG A 125 7.78 -19.49 6.12
C ARG A 125 6.48 -19.10 6.80
N SER A 126 5.37 -19.64 6.33
CA SER A 126 4.05 -19.25 6.81
C SER A 126 3.05 -20.38 6.74
N ALA A 127 1.99 -20.27 7.55
CA ALA A 127 0.81 -21.13 7.51
C ALA A 127 -0.44 -20.25 7.54
N VAL A 128 -1.40 -20.54 6.67
CA VAL A 128 -2.69 -19.82 6.64
C VAL A 128 -3.72 -20.64 7.41
N LEU A 129 -4.46 -19.95 8.25
CA LEU A 129 -5.51 -20.50 9.09
C LEU A 129 -6.83 -19.85 8.76
N GLU A 130 -7.86 -20.65 8.68
CA GLU A 130 -9.25 -20.21 8.63
C GLU A 130 -9.92 -20.46 9.99
N ARG A 131 -10.88 -19.62 10.34
CA ARG A 131 -11.53 -19.66 11.67
C ARG A 131 -12.06 -21.06 12.06
N TRP A 132 -12.56 -21.82 11.09
CA TRP A 132 -13.12 -23.16 11.32
C TRP A 132 -12.06 -24.23 11.63
N MET A 133 -10.79 -24.01 11.33
CA MET A 133 -9.71 -24.99 11.59
C MET A 133 -9.43 -25.17 13.10
N GLY A 134 -9.78 -24.17 13.91
CA GLY A 134 -9.67 -24.23 15.36
C GLY A 134 -8.25 -24.02 15.91
N VAL A 135 -8.18 -23.76 17.21
CA VAL A 135 -6.93 -23.39 17.89
C VAL A 135 -5.90 -24.53 17.92
N THR A 136 -6.34 -25.78 17.93
CA THR A 136 -5.42 -26.94 17.98
C THR A 136 -4.54 -27.01 16.73
N VAL A 137 -5.11 -26.76 15.55
CA VAL A 137 -4.36 -26.73 14.29
C VAL A 137 -3.39 -25.53 14.31
N ALA A 138 -3.85 -24.38 14.75
CA ALA A 138 -3.02 -23.19 14.86
C ALA A 138 -1.81 -23.40 15.79
N MET A 139 -2.00 -24.10 16.91
CA MET A 139 -0.93 -24.41 17.84
C MET A 139 0.11 -25.37 17.23
N ALA A 140 -0.31 -26.33 16.42
CA ALA A 140 0.59 -27.26 15.74
C ALA A 140 1.40 -26.53 14.64
N GLU A 141 0.77 -25.64 13.88
CA GLU A 141 1.46 -24.81 12.88
C GLU A 141 2.46 -23.85 13.54
N GLY A 142 2.08 -23.22 14.66
CA GLY A 142 2.97 -22.38 15.44
C GLY A 142 4.23 -23.12 15.95
N GLU A 143 4.09 -24.36 16.41
CA GLU A 143 5.23 -25.22 16.81
C GLU A 143 6.12 -25.56 15.59
N THR A 144 5.52 -25.79 14.44
CA THR A 144 6.26 -26.09 13.19
C THR A 144 7.06 -24.89 12.69
N LEU A 145 6.49 -23.69 12.76
CA LEU A 145 7.18 -22.44 12.39
C LEU A 145 8.25 -22.06 13.40
N GLY A 146 8.00 -22.29 14.69
CA GLY A 146 8.83 -21.84 15.80
C GLY A 146 8.52 -20.41 16.25
N TYR A 147 8.98 -20.08 17.47
CA TYR A 147 8.81 -18.76 18.06
C TYR A 147 10.15 -18.01 18.10
N PRO A 148 10.14 -16.65 17.94
CA PRO A 148 8.97 -15.81 17.75
C PRO A 148 8.36 -15.92 16.36
N LEU A 149 7.05 -15.68 16.26
CA LEU A 149 6.33 -15.60 15.00
C LEU A 149 5.37 -14.39 14.99
N PHE A 150 4.87 -14.03 13.81
CA PHE A 150 3.83 -13.02 13.66
C PHE A 150 2.49 -13.66 13.30
N VAL A 151 1.43 -13.17 13.94
CA VAL A 151 0.04 -13.49 13.60
C VAL A 151 -0.56 -12.27 12.94
N LYS A 152 -1.05 -12.41 11.70
CA LYS A 152 -1.55 -11.29 10.90
C LYS A 152 -2.86 -11.65 10.22
N PRO A 153 -3.84 -10.73 10.12
CA PRO A 153 -4.92 -10.89 9.15
C PRO A 153 -4.33 -10.95 7.74
N VAL A 154 -4.85 -11.80 6.87
CA VAL A 154 -4.31 -11.96 5.51
C VAL A 154 -4.55 -10.69 4.67
N ARG A 155 -5.75 -10.07 4.79
CA ARG A 155 -6.21 -8.95 3.95
C ARG A 155 -6.48 -7.68 4.75
N ALA A 156 -5.60 -7.33 5.68
CA ALA A 156 -5.65 -6.06 6.40
C ALA A 156 -4.39 -5.24 6.14
N GLY A 157 -4.59 -3.94 5.87
CA GLY A 157 -3.52 -2.96 5.73
C GLY A 157 -3.15 -2.32 7.07
N SER A 158 -2.21 -1.36 7.04
CA SER A 158 -1.85 -0.49 8.17
C SER A 158 -1.49 -1.20 9.49
N SER A 159 -1.02 -2.44 9.43
CA SER A 159 -0.64 -3.26 10.61
C SER A 159 -1.77 -3.52 11.62
N TYR A 160 -3.04 -3.36 11.26
CA TYR A 160 -4.17 -3.70 12.13
C TYR A 160 -4.21 -5.21 12.38
N GLY A 161 -4.44 -5.60 13.63
CA GLY A 161 -4.59 -6.99 14.04
C GLY A 161 -3.29 -7.81 14.00
N ILE A 162 -2.12 -7.20 13.80
CA ILE A 162 -0.81 -7.88 13.80
C ILE A 162 -0.29 -8.01 15.23
N THR A 163 0.13 -9.22 15.60
CA THR A 163 0.75 -9.52 16.89
C THR A 163 2.04 -10.30 16.71
N LYS A 164 3.12 -9.87 17.37
CA LYS A 164 4.33 -10.66 17.53
C LYS A 164 4.14 -11.60 18.74
N VAL A 165 4.17 -12.89 18.49
CA VAL A 165 3.99 -13.95 19.47
C VAL A 165 5.38 -14.48 19.83
N LEU A 166 5.78 -14.35 21.11
CA LEU A 166 7.10 -14.75 21.59
C LEU A 166 7.12 -16.20 22.06
N GLU A 167 5.97 -16.71 22.48
CA GLU A 167 5.82 -18.06 23.05
C GLU A 167 4.42 -18.61 22.81
N ARG A 168 4.29 -19.93 22.89
CA ARG A 168 3.07 -20.68 22.62
C ARG A 168 1.81 -20.15 23.31
N GLY A 169 1.94 -19.73 24.57
CA GLY A 169 0.80 -19.30 25.39
C GLY A 169 0.11 -18.02 24.88
N GLN A 170 0.80 -17.22 24.09
CA GLN A 170 0.28 -15.96 23.54
C GLN A 170 -0.54 -16.17 22.23
N LEU A 171 -0.37 -17.32 21.57
CA LEU A 171 -0.95 -17.57 20.24
C LEU A 171 -2.48 -17.49 20.22
N PRO A 172 -3.26 -18.04 21.18
CA PRO A 172 -4.72 -17.96 21.13
C PRO A 172 -5.26 -16.54 21.14
N ALA A 173 -4.72 -15.66 21.99
CA ALA A 173 -5.16 -14.25 22.05
C ALA A 173 -4.78 -13.49 20.77
N ALA A 174 -3.61 -13.77 20.20
CA ALA A 174 -3.18 -13.18 18.93
C ALA A 174 -4.10 -13.58 17.77
N LEU A 175 -4.56 -14.84 17.73
CA LEU A 175 -5.50 -15.34 16.75
C LEU A 175 -6.87 -14.66 16.88
N GLU A 176 -7.41 -14.52 18.09
CA GLU A 176 -8.68 -13.82 18.31
C GLU A 176 -8.62 -12.39 17.78
N LEU A 177 -7.53 -11.67 18.08
CA LEU A 177 -7.33 -10.32 17.58
C LEU A 177 -7.27 -10.28 16.05
N ALA A 178 -6.49 -11.15 15.42
CA ALA A 178 -6.35 -11.17 13.97
C ALA A 178 -7.66 -11.55 13.27
N PHE A 179 -8.37 -12.53 13.79
CA PHE A 179 -9.70 -12.95 13.29
C PHE A 179 -10.81 -11.89 13.48
N ALA A 180 -10.60 -10.85 14.28
CA ALA A 180 -11.53 -9.72 14.33
C ALA A 180 -11.49 -8.86 13.05
N TYR A 181 -10.41 -8.95 12.27
CA TYR A 181 -10.20 -8.16 11.05
C TYR A 181 -10.35 -8.95 9.75
N ASP A 182 -10.10 -10.27 9.76
CA ASP A 182 -10.22 -11.12 8.58
C ASP A 182 -10.57 -12.57 8.99
N ASP A 183 -11.33 -13.28 8.16
CA ASP A 183 -11.64 -14.70 8.35
C ASP A 183 -10.43 -15.61 8.02
N HIS A 184 -9.38 -15.07 7.42
CA HIS A 184 -8.12 -15.73 7.12
C HIS A 184 -6.99 -15.06 7.90
N VAL A 185 -6.22 -15.85 8.61
CA VAL A 185 -5.07 -15.39 9.40
C VAL A 185 -3.83 -16.12 8.92
N ILE A 186 -2.72 -15.40 8.78
CA ILE A 186 -1.43 -15.98 8.44
C ILE A 186 -0.52 -15.96 9.67
N LEU A 187 0.07 -17.11 9.98
CA LEU A 187 1.22 -17.23 10.88
C LEU A 187 2.48 -17.11 10.04
N GLU A 188 3.40 -16.24 10.40
CA GLU A 188 4.68 -16.06 9.70
C GLU A 188 5.84 -16.13 10.67
N GLU A 189 6.93 -16.80 10.28
CA GLU A 189 8.16 -16.75 11.05
C GLU A 189 8.67 -15.31 11.22
N ALA A 190 9.28 -15.01 12.35
CA ALA A 190 9.94 -13.73 12.54
C ALA A 190 11.27 -13.72 11.79
N VAL A 191 11.32 -13.01 10.67
CA VAL A 191 12.54 -12.85 9.88
C VAL A 191 13.53 -11.95 10.63
N PRO A 192 14.78 -12.40 10.90
CA PRO A 192 15.78 -11.56 11.52
C PRO A 192 16.29 -10.47 10.53
N GLY A 193 16.71 -9.33 11.06
CA GLY A 193 17.22 -8.22 10.27
C GLY A 193 16.34 -6.98 10.38
N PHE A 194 16.29 -6.19 9.31
CA PHE A 194 15.53 -4.94 9.28
C PHE A 194 14.78 -4.77 7.95
N GLU A 195 13.77 -3.93 7.97
CA GLU A 195 12.96 -3.66 6.79
C GLU A 195 13.65 -2.65 5.87
N VAL A 196 13.65 -2.97 4.57
CA VAL A 196 14.08 -2.11 3.48
C VAL A 196 12.94 -1.98 2.48
N GLY A 197 12.67 -0.77 2.03
CA GLY A 197 11.67 -0.50 1.00
C GLY A 197 12.30 -0.06 -0.30
N CYS A 198 11.60 -0.27 -1.41
CA CYS A 198 12.01 0.20 -2.73
C CYS A 198 10.80 0.72 -3.51
N ALA A 199 10.85 1.99 -3.91
CA ALA A 199 9.88 2.57 -4.82
C ALA A 199 10.09 2.04 -6.24
N VAL A 200 9.02 1.58 -6.87
CA VAL A 200 9.02 1.15 -8.29
C VAL A 200 7.96 1.95 -9.03
N MET A 201 8.30 2.45 -10.22
CA MET A 201 7.43 3.21 -11.10
C MET A 201 7.55 2.70 -12.53
N GLY A 202 6.43 2.56 -13.22
CA GLY A 202 6.39 2.23 -14.65
C GLY A 202 5.47 1.05 -14.97
N ASN A 203 5.32 0.81 -16.26
CA ASN A 203 4.57 -0.32 -16.82
C ASN A 203 5.55 -1.32 -17.47
N GLU A 204 5.94 -1.13 -18.73
CA GLU A 204 6.93 -1.97 -19.42
C GLU A 204 8.36 -1.67 -18.95
N THR A 205 8.72 -0.38 -18.96
CA THR A 205 10.00 0.11 -18.45
C THR A 205 9.84 0.56 -17.01
N LEU A 206 10.71 0.05 -16.13
CA LEU A 206 10.64 0.32 -14.70
C LEU A 206 11.77 1.26 -14.26
N THR A 207 11.37 2.38 -13.63
CA THR A 207 12.25 3.25 -12.86
C THR A 207 12.15 2.87 -11.39
N VAL A 208 13.26 2.86 -10.67
CA VAL A 208 13.29 2.54 -9.24
C VAL A 208 13.92 3.67 -8.44
N GLY A 209 13.37 3.93 -7.27
CA GLY A 209 13.95 4.83 -6.28
C GLY A 209 15.18 4.23 -5.59
N GLU A 210 15.91 5.06 -4.83
CA GLU A 210 16.90 4.53 -3.90
C GLU A 210 16.19 3.81 -2.75
N PRO A 211 16.64 2.60 -2.37
CA PRO A 211 16.07 1.88 -1.25
C PRO A 211 16.20 2.68 0.05
N ASP A 212 15.17 2.59 0.89
CA ASP A 212 15.23 3.10 2.25
C ASP A 212 15.47 1.96 3.26
N GLU A 213 15.75 2.35 4.48
CA GLU A 213 15.95 1.49 5.64
C GLU A 213 15.11 2.02 6.79
N ILE A 214 14.39 1.13 7.47
CA ILE A 214 13.68 1.46 8.71
C ILE A 214 14.52 1.02 9.90
N GLU A 215 15.00 1.99 10.67
CA GLU A 215 15.67 1.78 11.95
C GLU A 215 14.65 1.79 13.08
N LEU A 216 14.56 0.72 13.84
CA LEU A 216 13.60 0.53 14.94
C LEU A 216 14.31 0.48 16.28
N ALA A 217 13.97 1.34 17.21
CA ALA A 217 14.45 1.25 18.59
C ALA A 217 13.82 0.07 19.37
N GLY A 218 12.63 -0.42 18.95
CA GLY A 218 11.86 -1.47 19.63
C GLY A 218 11.67 -2.78 18.85
N GLY A 219 12.29 -2.95 17.70
CA GLY A 219 12.28 -4.21 16.93
C GLY A 219 10.98 -4.57 16.19
N PHE A 220 9.94 -3.73 16.17
CA PHE A 220 8.71 -3.93 15.40
C PHE A 220 8.06 -2.61 14.97
N PHE A 221 7.80 -2.47 13.66
CA PHE A 221 7.18 -1.29 13.06
C PHE A 221 5.65 -1.42 13.11
N ASN A 222 5.06 -1.07 14.25
CA ASN A 222 3.62 -1.13 14.46
C ASN A 222 2.89 0.09 13.86
N PHE A 223 1.54 0.09 13.94
CA PHE A 223 0.70 1.18 13.45
C PHE A 223 1.13 2.56 13.97
N THR A 224 1.38 2.69 15.27
CA THR A 224 1.78 3.97 15.89
C THR A 224 3.12 4.45 15.33
N GLU A 225 4.10 3.56 15.18
CA GLU A 225 5.41 3.90 14.62
C GLU A 225 5.33 4.29 13.14
N LYS A 226 4.47 3.64 12.34
CA LYS A 226 4.27 3.98 10.91
C LYS A 226 3.83 5.44 10.70
N TYR A 227 3.07 6.01 11.64
CA TYR A 227 2.51 7.36 11.51
C TYR A 227 3.18 8.41 12.40
N THR A 228 3.82 8.03 13.49
CA THR A 228 4.41 8.98 14.45
C THR A 228 5.93 9.05 14.41
N LEU A 229 6.61 8.00 13.96
CA LEU A 229 8.08 7.85 13.92
C LEU A 229 8.75 8.24 15.27
N LYS A 230 8.07 7.98 16.41
CA LYS A 230 8.56 8.41 17.72
C LYS A 230 9.82 7.67 18.17
N THR A 231 9.94 6.40 17.77
CA THR A 231 11.06 5.52 18.14
C THR A 231 11.70 4.85 16.93
N SER A 232 11.39 5.34 15.71
CA SER A 232 11.92 4.84 14.45
C SER A 232 12.48 5.97 13.60
N ALA A 233 13.49 5.66 12.78
CA ALA A 233 14.06 6.55 11.79
C ALA A 233 14.04 5.89 10.41
N ILE A 234 13.81 6.71 9.38
CA ILE A 234 13.86 6.26 7.98
C ILE A 234 15.08 6.89 7.34
N HIS A 235 15.97 6.06 6.81
CA HIS A 235 17.18 6.50 6.11
C HIS A 235 17.03 6.27 4.61
N VAL A 236 17.17 7.32 3.83
CA VAL A 236 17.13 7.28 2.36
C VAL A 236 18.35 8.03 1.81
N PRO A 237 19.26 7.39 1.10
CA PRO A 237 19.37 5.96 0.81
C PRO A 237 19.64 5.11 2.07
N ALA A 238 19.28 3.82 2.03
CA ALA A 238 19.62 2.86 3.07
C ALA A 238 21.14 2.81 3.33
N ARG A 239 21.55 2.66 4.60
CA ARG A 239 22.95 2.66 5.08
C ARG A 239 23.63 1.31 4.84
N ILE A 240 23.48 0.75 3.68
CA ILE A 240 24.00 -0.56 3.25
C ILE A 240 24.91 -0.42 2.03
N PRO A 241 25.76 -1.41 1.73
CA PRO A 241 26.60 -1.40 0.54
C PRO A 241 25.82 -1.24 -0.76
N MET A 242 26.45 -0.61 -1.75
CA MET A 242 25.83 -0.37 -3.07
C MET A 242 25.34 -1.67 -3.72
N GLU A 243 26.12 -2.74 -3.61
CA GLU A 243 25.75 -4.04 -4.16
C GLU A 243 24.40 -4.54 -3.59
N GLN A 244 24.19 -4.43 -2.28
CA GLN A 244 22.94 -4.81 -1.64
C GLN A 244 21.78 -3.91 -2.09
N ARG A 245 22.02 -2.59 -2.26
CA ARG A 245 20.98 -1.68 -2.81
C ARG A 245 20.54 -2.10 -4.20
N GLU A 246 21.48 -2.47 -5.07
CA GLU A 246 21.16 -2.94 -6.42
C GLU A 246 20.42 -4.30 -6.40
N GLN A 247 20.77 -5.20 -5.48
CA GLN A 247 20.02 -6.45 -5.27
C GLN A 247 18.58 -6.19 -4.82
N ILE A 248 18.34 -5.25 -3.89
CA ILE A 248 17.02 -4.83 -3.46
C ILE A 248 16.20 -4.28 -4.63
N LYS A 249 16.79 -3.38 -5.43
CA LYS A 249 16.16 -2.82 -6.64
C LYS A 249 15.78 -3.90 -7.65
N ALA A 250 16.69 -4.85 -7.90
CA ALA A 250 16.46 -5.95 -8.82
C ALA A 250 15.32 -6.87 -8.33
N ASN A 251 15.32 -7.20 -7.03
CA ASN A 251 14.29 -8.02 -6.42
C ASN A 251 12.93 -7.32 -6.39
N ALA A 252 12.91 -6.01 -6.07
CA ALA A 252 11.69 -5.20 -6.11
C ALA A 252 11.04 -5.18 -7.50
N LYS A 253 11.82 -5.02 -8.57
CA LYS A 253 11.31 -5.12 -9.95
C LYS A 253 10.72 -6.50 -10.26
N ARG A 254 11.34 -7.58 -9.75
CA ARG A 254 10.85 -8.95 -9.92
C ARG A 254 9.50 -9.15 -9.23
N ILE A 255 9.39 -8.71 -7.98
CA ILE A 255 8.15 -8.77 -7.19
C ILE A 255 7.05 -7.95 -7.86
N TYR A 256 7.34 -6.71 -8.23
CA TYR A 256 6.42 -5.81 -8.91
C TYR A 256 5.81 -6.44 -10.17
N ARG A 257 6.64 -7.09 -10.99
CA ARG A 257 6.19 -7.80 -12.19
C ARG A 257 5.40 -9.07 -11.86
N ALA A 258 5.84 -9.84 -10.89
CA ALA A 258 5.18 -11.09 -10.47
C ALA A 258 3.76 -10.86 -9.97
N LEU A 259 3.51 -9.72 -9.33
CA LEU A 259 2.19 -9.32 -8.82
C LEU A 259 1.38 -8.51 -9.83
N GLY A 260 1.90 -8.29 -11.04
CA GLY A 260 1.19 -7.55 -12.10
C GLY A 260 1.00 -6.07 -11.80
N CYS A 261 1.86 -5.48 -10.96
CA CYS A 261 1.80 -4.07 -10.61
C CYS A 261 2.02 -3.18 -11.84
N GLN A 262 1.37 -2.01 -11.84
CA GLN A 262 1.45 -0.98 -12.87
C GLN A 262 1.45 0.41 -12.21
N GLY A 263 1.90 1.42 -12.98
CA GLY A 263 1.97 2.79 -12.49
C GLY A 263 3.04 2.92 -11.41
N PHE A 264 2.71 2.64 -10.17
CA PHE A 264 3.66 2.70 -9.06
C PHE A 264 3.27 1.78 -7.90
N ALA A 265 4.29 1.39 -7.12
CA ALA A 265 4.11 0.70 -5.84
C ALA A 265 5.40 0.80 -5.01
N ARG A 266 5.30 0.59 -3.70
CA ARG A 266 6.45 0.37 -2.82
C ARG A 266 6.52 -1.09 -2.45
N VAL A 267 7.67 -1.70 -2.70
CA VAL A 267 7.97 -3.09 -2.35
C VAL A 267 8.78 -3.09 -1.07
N ASP A 268 8.24 -3.69 -0.02
CA ASP A 268 8.88 -3.80 1.29
C ASP A 268 9.45 -5.21 1.48
N GLN A 269 10.70 -5.30 1.95
CA GLN A 269 11.47 -6.52 2.10
C GLN A 269 12.23 -6.49 3.43
N PHE A 270 12.61 -7.64 3.94
CA PHE A 270 13.56 -7.75 5.05
C PHE A 270 14.94 -8.06 4.49
N LEU A 271 15.96 -7.33 4.94
CA LEU A 271 17.36 -7.65 4.73
C LEU A 271 17.89 -8.36 5.98
N THR A 272 18.24 -9.63 5.82
CA THR A 272 18.75 -10.46 6.90
C THR A 272 20.24 -10.20 7.17
N PRO A 273 20.77 -10.55 8.37
CA PRO A 273 22.19 -10.37 8.68
C PRO A 273 23.15 -11.14 7.76
N ASP A 274 22.69 -12.24 7.16
CA ASP A 274 23.42 -13.05 6.18
C ASP A 274 23.23 -12.54 4.73
N GLY A 275 22.55 -11.41 4.54
CA GLY A 275 22.40 -10.71 3.26
C GLY A 275 21.28 -11.22 2.36
N ARG A 276 20.40 -12.11 2.83
CA ARG A 276 19.22 -12.53 2.06
C ARG A 276 18.13 -11.46 2.07
N LEU A 277 17.37 -11.41 0.98
CA LEU A 277 16.20 -10.54 0.82
C LEU A 277 14.93 -11.38 0.90
N ILE A 278 14.12 -11.13 1.92
CA ILE A 278 12.86 -11.81 2.16
C ILE A 278 11.71 -10.84 1.88
N PHE A 279 10.82 -11.18 0.96
CA PHE A 279 9.69 -10.33 0.61
C PHE A 279 8.69 -10.23 1.77
N ASN A 280 8.27 -9.02 2.10
CA ASN A 280 7.26 -8.73 3.11
C ASN A 280 5.90 -8.41 2.47
N GLU A 281 5.77 -7.24 1.86
CA GLU A 281 4.51 -6.77 1.25
C GLU A 281 4.74 -5.79 0.10
N VAL A 282 3.68 -5.54 -0.69
CA VAL A 282 3.64 -4.46 -1.67
C VAL A 282 2.52 -3.50 -1.30
N ASN A 283 2.85 -2.21 -1.24
CA ASN A 283 1.88 -1.13 -1.06
C ASN A 283 1.57 -0.52 -2.43
N THR A 284 0.37 -0.76 -2.94
CA THR A 284 -0.06 -0.31 -4.27
C THR A 284 -0.48 1.15 -4.31
N ILE A 285 -0.78 1.73 -3.15
CA ILE A 285 -0.97 3.17 -2.94
C ILE A 285 -0.09 3.59 -1.75
N PRO A 286 1.24 3.70 -1.93
CA PRO A 286 2.12 4.12 -0.86
C PRO A 286 1.83 5.56 -0.46
N GLY A 287 2.13 5.93 0.79
CA GLY A 287 2.00 7.31 1.26
C GLY A 287 2.63 8.30 0.30
N PHE A 288 1.92 9.41 -0.01
CA PHE A 288 2.25 10.33 -1.09
C PHE A 288 2.28 11.79 -0.60
N THR A 289 2.89 12.03 0.56
CA THR A 289 3.21 13.37 1.07
C THR A 289 4.70 13.65 0.92
N ALA A 290 5.13 14.89 1.12
CA ALA A 290 6.54 15.29 1.07
C ALA A 290 7.44 14.49 2.05
N HIS A 291 6.86 13.96 3.11
CA HIS A 291 7.57 13.17 4.15
C HIS A 291 7.42 11.65 3.96
N SER A 292 6.61 11.21 3.00
CA SER A 292 6.37 9.79 2.75
C SER A 292 7.58 9.09 2.13
N ARG A 293 7.72 7.79 2.43
CA ARG A 293 8.84 6.94 1.97
C ARG A 293 8.99 6.96 0.44
N TYR A 294 7.90 6.70 -0.29
CA TYR A 294 7.93 6.57 -1.75
C TYR A 294 8.48 7.82 -2.46
N PRO A 295 7.95 9.05 -2.24
CA PRO A 295 8.50 10.26 -2.86
C PRO A 295 9.96 10.52 -2.48
N ASN A 296 10.36 10.23 -1.25
CA ASN A 296 11.74 10.43 -0.80
C ASN A 296 12.72 9.46 -1.46
N MET A 297 12.33 8.19 -1.67
CA MET A 297 13.11 7.22 -2.46
C MET A 297 13.32 7.70 -3.90
N MET A 298 12.26 8.22 -4.55
CA MET A 298 12.34 8.75 -5.91
C MET A 298 13.18 10.01 -5.98
N LYS A 299 13.08 10.89 -4.97
CA LYS A 299 13.92 12.10 -4.84
C LYS A 299 15.40 11.75 -4.72
N ALA A 300 15.73 10.74 -3.91
CA ALA A 300 17.11 10.26 -3.79
C ALA A 300 17.65 9.66 -5.10
N ALA A 301 16.78 9.15 -5.96
CA ALA A 301 17.11 8.71 -7.32
C ALA A 301 17.13 9.84 -8.37
N GLY A 302 16.97 11.10 -7.95
CA GLY A 302 17.08 12.29 -8.82
C GLY A 302 15.77 12.80 -9.42
N MET A 303 14.60 12.29 -9.01
CA MET A 303 13.29 12.77 -9.48
C MET A 303 12.63 13.69 -8.44
N SER A 304 12.28 14.90 -8.83
CA SER A 304 11.49 15.78 -7.97
C SER A 304 10.07 15.24 -7.75
N PHE A 305 9.42 15.65 -6.66
CA PHE A 305 8.04 15.26 -6.36
C PHE A 305 7.08 15.59 -7.52
N GLU A 306 7.24 16.75 -8.13
CA GLU A 306 6.45 17.17 -9.29
C GLU A 306 6.70 16.31 -10.54
N GLN A 307 7.95 15.94 -10.80
CA GLN A 307 8.29 15.02 -11.90
C GLN A 307 7.69 13.64 -11.67
N VAL A 308 7.67 13.14 -10.43
CA VAL A 308 7.03 11.85 -10.09
C VAL A 308 5.53 11.92 -10.38
N ILE A 309 4.82 12.94 -9.91
CA ILE A 309 3.38 13.10 -10.16
C ILE A 309 3.09 13.15 -11.67
N SER A 310 3.82 13.98 -12.41
CA SER A 310 3.62 14.11 -13.85
C SER A 310 3.87 12.80 -14.60
N ALA A 311 4.95 12.09 -14.27
CA ALA A 311 5.26 10.79 -14.86
C ALA A 311 4.17 9.74 -14.58
N LEU A 312 3.62 9.72 -13.37
CA LEU A 312 2.56 8.79 -12.97
C LEU A 312 1.25 9.06 -13.71
N ILE A 313 0.86 10.33 -13.87
CA ILE A 313 -0.33 10.71 -14.66
C ILE A 313 -0.12 10.32 -16.12
N GLU A 314 1.05 10.60 -16.70
CA GLU A 314 1.36 10.23 -18.08
C GLU A 314 1.35 8.71 -18.30
N LEU A 315 1.84 7.92 -17.35
CA LEU A 315 1.79 6.44 -17.40
C LEU A 315 0.36 5.92 -17.42
N ALA A 316 -0.56 6.58 -16.74
CA ALA A 316 -1.96 6.18 -16.69
C ALA A 316 -2.71 6.54 -18.00
N VAL A 317 -2.46 7.73 -18.55
CA VAL A 317 -3.18 8.25 -19.72
C VAL A 317 -2.69 7.64 -21.05
N LYS A 318 -1.43 7.20 -21.10
CA LYS A 318 -0.83 6.61 -22.33
C LYS A 318 -1.17 5.12 -22.57
N LYS A 319 -2.09 4.56 -21.82
CA LYS A 319 -2.54 3.15 -22.00
C LYS A 319 -3.34 2.93 -23.24
#